data_8c1671ec1e09a263ee5200684753a254
#
_entry.id   8c1671ec1e09a263ee5200684753a254
#
_cell.length_a   1.000
_cell.length_b   1.000
_cell.length_c   1.000
_cell.angle_alpha   90.00
_cell.angle_beta   90.00
_cell.angle_gamma   90.00
#
_symmetry.space_group_name_H-M   'P 1'
#
loop_
_entity.id
_entity.type
_entity.pdbx_description
1 polymer ?
#
loop_
_entity_poly.entity_id
_entity_poly.type
_entity_poly.pdbx_seq_one_letter_code
_entity_poly.pdbx_strand_id
1 'polypeptide(L)'
;MNTSEHVGGAAVASGRLMDALNNNGVKAKMLVMNKESDNITVVGLSGRFRKQLHFLWERWCIFCHLHFHRDHLFEIDIANAGTDITRLREFKEADVIHLAWINQGFISLKGIKKILKSGKPVVWTMHDLWPATGICHYTRGCMAFKNVCQNCRLLPGDGSNNDLSTKIFKRKQELFRRSGIHFVSCSKWLGDQARQSALLTGMGLDVIPNPIDTKLYHPISKHEARLHSMLPEDKRIILFVSQRVTHERKGMPFFIDAINKLVALHPEMKDNTAVAILGSHSDEITGQLSLQSYPLGYVTNELEIISIYNSADVYVLPSLEDNLPNTIMEAMACGVPSVAFKTGGIPEMIDHQKNGYLAKYRDADDLAAGIHWALDEADKDAVAQNCLRKVSANYSQRTVAMKYIEVYNQAAAFKNYKI
;
A
#
# COMPACT_ATOMS: atom_id res chain seq x y z
N MET A 1 7.34 8.01 10.14
CA MET A 1 6.40 7.70 11.21
C MET A 1 5.24 6.94 10.60
N ASN A 2 4.90 5.77 11.11
CA ASN A 2 3.81 4.94 10.62
C ASN A 2 3.08 4.29 11.81
N THR A 3 1.79 4.05 11.72
CA THR A 3 0.99 3.51 12.84
C THR A 3 1.44 2.10 13.20
N SER A 4 1.57 1.20 12.23
CA SER A 4 2.05 -0.18 12.42
C SER A 4 3.50 -0.32 11.97
N GLU A 5 4.22 -1.30 12.51
CA GLU A 5 5.55 -1.67 12.06
C GLU A 5 5.49 -2.56 10.80
N HIS A 6 4.61 -3.58 10.80
CA HIS A 6 4.58 -4.61 9.76
C HIS A 6 3.22 -4.76 9.08
N VAL A 7 2.12 -4.34 9.73
CA VAL A 7 0.77 -4.60 9.23
C VAL A 7 0.35 -3.59 8.17
N GLY A 8 0.11 -4.10 6.96
CA GLY A 8 -0.39 -3.34 5.80
C GLY A 8 0.71 -2.79 4.89
N GLY A 9 0.33 -2.50 3.63
CA GLY A 9 1.27 -2.06 2.59
C GLY A 9 2.04 -0.78 2.92
N ALA A 10 1.41 0.17 3.64
CA ALA A 10 2.06 1.39 4.09
C ALA A 10 3.15 1.14 5.13
N ALA A 11 2.96 0.16 6.03
CA ALA A 11 3.95 -0.21 7.02
C ALA A 11 5.19 -0.83 6.36
N VAL A 12 4.98 -1.81 5.50
CA VAL A 12 6.05 -2.45 4.71
C VAL A 12 6.82 -1.40 3.89
N ALA A 13 6.12 -0.52 3.17
CA ALA A 13 6.76 0.53 2.39
C ALA A 13 7.56 1.52 3.24
N SER A 14 7.04 1.88 4.44
CA SER A 14 7.74 2.79 5.37
C SER A 14 9.00 2.15 5.96
N GLY A 15 8.95 0.86 6.31
CA GLY A 15 10.13 0.10 6.76
C GLY A 15 11.19 0.02 5.67
N ARG A 16 10.79 -0.38 4.46
CA ARG A 16 11.68 -0.42 3.28
C ARG A 16 12.30 0.94 2.95
N LEU A 17 11.53 2.02 3.11
CA LEU A 17 12.07 3.38 2.90
C LEU A 17 13.09 3.74 3.98
N MET A 18 12.83 3.41 5.25
CA MET A 18 13.79 3.60 6.33
C MET A 18 15.11 2.88 6.03
N ASP A 19 15.04 1.61 5.62
CA ASP A 19 16.22 0.82 5.27
C ASP A 19 16.94 1.38 4.03
N ALA A 20 16.17 1.79 3.00
CA ALA A 20 16.72 2.43 1.81
C ALA A 20 17.49 3.71 2.16
N LEU A 21 16.97 4.54 3.06
CA LEU A 21 17.62 5.76 3.53
C LEU A 21 18.89 5.44 4.33
N ASN A 22 18.82 4.49 5.27
CA ASN A 22 19.97 4.07 6.06
C ASN A 22 21.10 3.50 5.18
N ASN A 23 20.76 2.71 4.17
CA ASN A 23 21.71 2.13 3.22
C ASN A 23 22.30 3.18 2.25
N ASN A 24 21.75 4.40 2.21
CA ASN A 24 22.21 5.50 1.33
C ASN A 24 22.64 6.75 2.10
N GLY A 25 23.13 6.60 3.33
CA GLY A 25 23.83 7.65 4.09
C GLY A 25 22.94 8.58 4.91
N VAL A 26 21.64 8.29 5.04
CA VAL A 26 20.71 9.05 5.89
C VAL A 26 20.39 8.25 7.15
N LYS A 27 20.64 8.80 8.31
CA LYS A 27 20.25 8.17 9.58
C LYS A 27 18.75 8.27 9.78
N ALA A 28 18.03 7.23 9.44
CA ALA A 28 16.58 7.15 9.56
C ALA A 28 16.15 6.23 10.71
N LYS A 29 15.09 6.64 11.44
CA LYS A 29 14.40 5.82 12.44
C LYS A 29 12.92 5.82 12.16
N MET A 30 12.24 4.70 12.36
CA MET A 30 10.80 4.58 12.22
C MET A 30 10.12 4.63 13.60
N LEU A 31 9.30 5.65 13.84
CA LEU A 31 8.45 5.72 15.03
C LEU A 31 7.11 5.05 14.72
N VAL A 32 6.73 4.07 15.53
CA VAL A 32 5.50 3.29 15.41
C VAL A 32 4.67 3.32 16.70
N MET A 33 3.38 3.00 16.60
CA MET A 33 2.53 2.90 17.79
C MET A 33 2.97 1.74 18.69
N ASN A 34 3.19 0.56 18.11
CA ASN A 34 3.70 -0.62 18.80
C ASN A 34 4.89 -1.16 18.02
N LYS A 35 6.00 -1.32 18.71
CA LYS A 35 7.17 -2.00 18.19
C LYS A 35 6.97 -3.50 18.39
N GLU A 36 7.18 -4.27 17.34
CA GLU A 36 6.98 -5.72 17.29
C GLU A 36 8.30 -6.49 17.06
N SER A 37 9.32 -5.82 16.48
CA SER A 37 10.65 -6.39 16.20
C SER A 37 11.71 -5.94 17.19
N ASP A 38 12.86 -6.60 17.16
CA ASP A 38 14.08 -6.17 17.90
C ASP A 38 14.91 -5.13 17.13
N ASN A 39 14.43 -4.66 15.97
CA ASN A 39 15.17 -3.70 15.15
C ASN A 39 15.43 -2.39 15.92
N ILE A 40 16.70 -2.03 16.06
CA ILE A 40 17.15 -0.84 16.82
C ILE A 40 16.78 0.49 16.13
N THR A 41 16.50 0.46 14.84
CA THR A 41 16.06 1.65 14.09
C THR A 41 14.54 1.89 14.19
N VAL A 42 13.80 0.95 14.77
CA VAL A 42 12.38 1.09 15.07
C VAL A 42 12.17 1.48 16.52
N VAL A 43 11.35 2.50 16.74
CA VAL A 43 11.02 3.04 18.07
C VAL A 43 9.51 2.94 18.30
N GLY A 44 9.11 2.25 19.35
CA GLY A 44 7.71 2.14 19.77
C GLY A 44 7.31 3.24 20.76
N LEU A 45 6.06 3.70 20.69
CA LEU A 45 5.53 4.60 21.72
C LEU A 45 5.35 3.86 23.05
N SER A 46 5.69 4.52 24.14
CA SER A 46 5.39 4.04 25.50
C SER A 46 3.90 4.22 25.86
N GLY A 47 3.46 3.54 26.91
CA GLY A 47 2.11 3.71 27.48
C GLY A 47 1.01 2.96 26.70
N ARG A 48 1.07 1.61 26.73
CA ARG A 48 0.10 0.71 26.06
C ARG A 48 -1.37 1.09 26.27
N PHE A 49 -1.77 1.37 27.52
CA PHE A 49 -3.16 1.72 27.86
C PHE A 49 -3.61 3.01 27.18
N ARG A 50 -2.77 4.06 27.18
CA ARG A 50 -3.11 5.34 26.55
C ARG A 50 -3.26 5.23 25.04
N LYS A 51 -2.39 4.43 24.38
CA LYS A 51 -2.48 4.17 22.93
C LYS A 51 -3.79 3.47 22.58
N GLN A 52 -4.15 2.46 23.37
CA GLN A 52 -5.40 1.74 23.19
C GLN A 52 -6.62 2.64 23.42
N LEU A 53 -6.58 3.53 24.41
CA LEU A 53 -7.64 4.52 24.63
C LEU A 53 -7.80 5.48 23.43
N HIS A 54 -6.68 5.95 22.83
CA HIS A 54 -6.76 6.82 21.65
C HIS A 54 -7.42 6.11 20.47
N PHE A 55 -7.03 4.87 20.20
CA PHE A 55 -7.64 4.04 19.16
C PHE A 55 -9.14 3.82 19.40
N LEU A 56 -9.51 3.34 20.61
CA LEU A 56 -10.91 3.08 20.97
C LEU A 56 -11.75 4.35 20.94
N TRP A 57 -11.20 5.47 21.41
CA TRP A 57 -11.90 6.75 21.38
C TRP A 57 -12.20 7.22 19.97
N GLU A 58 -11.23 7.13 19.07
CA GLU A 58 -11.45 7.49 17.68
C GLU A 58 -12.51 6.59 17.03
N ARG A 59 -12.40 5.27 17.20
CA ARG A 59 -13.41 4.31 16.70
C ARG A 59 -14.78 4.54 17.31
N TRP A 60 -14.85 4.84 18.61
CA TRP A 60 -16.11 5.17 19.26
C TRP A 60 -16.75 6.44 18.68
N CYS A 61 -15.99 7.49 18.50
CA CYS A 61 -16.51 8.72 17.88
C CYS A 61 -17.04 8.46 16.47
N ILE A 62 -16.31 7.67 15.65
CA ILE A 62 -16.77 7.29 14.31
C ILE A 62 -18.03 6.45 14.40
N PHE A 63 -18.08 5.45 15.27
CA PHE A 63 -19.24 4.57 15.47
C PHE A 63 -20.52 5.34 15.84
N CYS A 64 -20.40 6.35 16.71
CA CYS A 64 -21.52 7.26 17.02
C CYS A 64 -22.01 8.02 15.77
N HIS A 65 -21.09 8.50 14.91
CA HIS A 65 -21.44 9.20 13.67
C HIS A 65 -21.97 8.27 12.57
N LEU A 66 -21.70 6.97 12.68
CA LEU A 66 -22.28 5.93 11.83
C LEU A 66 -23.63 5.42 12.36
N HIS A 67 -24.24 6.12 13.32
CA HIS A 67 -25.50 5.72 13.98
C HIS A 67 -25.44 4.30 14.55
N PHE A 68 -24.29 3.94 15.14
CA PHE A 68 -24.01 2.63 15.74
C PHE A 68 -23.96 1.45 14.75
N HIS A 69 -23.79 1.72 13.44
CA HIS A 69 -23.49 0.71 12.45
C HIS A 69 -21.96 0.48 12.34
N ARG A 70 -21.58 -0.74 11.99
CA ARG A 70 -20.14 -1.11 11.84
C ARG A 70 -19.63 -0.96 10.41
N ASP A 71 -20.54 -0.75 9.46
CA ASP A 71 -20.20 -0.47 8.08
C ASP A 71 -19.30 0.78 8.02
N HIS A 72 -18.26 0.72 7.21
CA HIS A 72 -17.28 1.81 7.05
C HIS A 72 -16.49 2.21 8.30
N LEU A 73 -16.64 1.53 9.46
CA LEU A 73 -15.95 1.88 10.72
C LEU A 73 -14.42 1.95 10.58
N PHE A 74 -13.83 1.16 9.69
CA PHE A 74 -12.40 1.12 9.40
C PHE A 74 -12.03 1.71 8.03
N GLU A 75 -13.00 2.26 7.30
CA GLU A 75 -12.77 2.91 6.01
C GLU A 75 -12.58 4.42 6.13
N ILE A 76 -12.90 4.95 7.30
CA ILE A 76 -12.77 6.38 7.61
C ILE A 76 -11.94 6.62 8.86
N ASP A 77 -11.21 7.73 8.88
CA ASP A 77 -10.42 8.20 10.01
C ASP A 77 -10.61 9.71 10.20
N ILE A 78 -10.67 10.13 11.47
CA ILE A 78 -10.93 11.54 11.83
C ILE A 78 -9.76 12.18 12.59
N ALA A 79 -8.78 11.39 13.01
CA ALA A 79 -7.58 11.81 13.73
C ALA A 79 -7.88 12.77 14.89
N ASN A 80 -8.94 12.48 15.66
CA ASN A 80 -9.36 13.28 16.80
C ASN A 80 -8.60 12.95 18.10
N ALA A 81 -7.94 11.79 18.14
CA ALA A 81 -7.09 11.32 19.22
C ALA A 81 -5.70 10.91 18.73
N GLY A 82 -4.71 10.94 19.61
CA GLY A 82 -3.34 10.54 19.27
C GLY A 82 -2.33 11.02 20.30
N THR A 83 -1.11 10.48 20.22
CA THR A 83 -0.02 10.79 21.13
C THR A 83 0.76 12.04 20.70
N ASP A 84 1.08 12.91 21.66
CA ASP A 84 2.00 14.02 21.42
C ASP A 84 3.44 13.51 21.40
N ILE A 85 4.03 13.51 20.22
CA ILE A 85 5.38 12.98 19.97
C ILE A 85 6.46 14.06 20.07
N THR A 86 6.10 15.34 20.15
CA THR A 86 7.06 16.46 20.12
C THR A 86 8.02 16.48 21.32
N ARG A 87 7.69 15.72 22.37
CA ARG A 87 8.52 15.57 23.57
C ARG A 87 9.51 14.42 23.49
N LEU A 88 9.38 13.51 22.52
CA LEU A 88 10.25 12.37 22.34
C LEU A 88 11.67 12.84 21.95
N ARG A 89 12.66 12.05 22.38
CA ARG A 89 14.06 12.29 22.05
C ARG A 89 14.25 12.25 20.53
N GLU A 90 13.73 11.22 19.88
CA GLU A 90 13.83 11.00 18.43
C GLU A 90 13.23 12.18 17.64
N PHE A 91 12.13 12.75 18.11
CA PHE A 91 11.54 13.96 17.49
C PHE A 91 12.47 15.17 17.65
N LYS A 92 13.06 15.37 18.82
CA LYS A 92 13.95 16.51 19.09
C LYS A 92 15.24 16.43 18.28
N GLU A 93 15.80 15.22 18.13
CA GLU A 93 17.03 14.97 17.40
C GLU A 93 16.85 14.94 15.87
N ALA A 94 15.66 14.75 15.36
CA ALA A 94 15.40 14.65 13.92
C ALA A 94 15.55 16.01 13.21
N ASP A 95 16.20 16.02 12.06
CA ASP A 95 16.29 17.20 11.18
C ASP A 95 15.04 17.37 10.34
N VAL A 96 14.44 16.25 9.89
CA VAL A 96 13.22 16.19 9.09
C VAL A 96 12.23 15.24 9.74
N ILE A 97 10.96 15.60 9.75
CA ILE A 97 9.87 14.74 10.19
C ILE A 97 9.15 14.17 8.97
N HIS A 98 9.22 12.85 8.81
CA HIS A 98 8.53 12.15 7.75
C HIS A 98 7.27 11.45 8.28
N LEU A 99 6.11 11.85 7.76
CA LEU A 99 4.82 11.23 8.02
C LEU A 99 4.48 10.25 6.91
N ALA A 100 4.04 9.04 7.26
CA ALA A 100 3.48 8.08 6.33
C ALA A 100 2.01 7.83 6.68
N TRP A 101 1.64 6.64 7.11
CA TRP A 101 0.27 6.35 7.53
C TRP A 101 0.13 6.51 9.05
N ILE A 102 -0.50 7.60 9.50
CA ILE A 102 -0.49 8.05 10.91
C ILE A 102 -1.84 7.98 11.60
N ASN A 103 -2.79 7.27 11.05
CA ASN A 103 -4.19 7.17 11.45
C ASN A 103 -4.42 6.22 12.64
N GLN A 104 -5.67 5.95 12.98
CA GLN A 104 -6.10 5.00 14.01
C GLN A 104 -5.56 5.33 15.41
N GLY A 105 -5.67 6.58 15.83
CA GLY A 105 -5.28 7.00 17.17
C GLY A 105 -3.78 7.17 17.39
N PHE A 106 -2.95 7.11 16.36
CA PHE A 106 -1.50 7.32 16.48
C PHE A 106 -1.17 8.80 16.62
N ILE A 107 -1.51 9.63 15.62
CA ILE A 107 -1.29 11.09 15.66
C ILE A 107 -2.59 11.82 15.31
N SER A 108 -3.02 12.72 16.19
CA SER A 108 -4.21 13.54 15.96
C SER A 108 -3.91 14.77 15.09
N LEU A 109 -4.94 15.41 14.52
CA LEU A 109 -4.81 16.71 13.84
C LEU A 109 -4.17 17.78 14.77
N LYS A 110 -4.47 17.73 16.08
CA LYS A 110 -3.80 18.57 17.08
C LYS A 110 -2.32 18.22 17.23
N GLY A 111 -1.97 16.93 17.14
CA GLY A 111 -0.58 16.46 17.12
C GLY A 111 0.18 16.96 15.90
N ILE A 112 -0.42 16.86 14.70
CA ILE A 112 0.16 17.41 13.46
C ILE A 112 0.39 18.92 13.61
N LYS A 113 -0.58 19.65 14.15
CA LYS A 113 -0.42 21.11 14.43
C LYS A 113 0.79 21.40 15.33
N LYS A 114 1.06 20.56 16.34
CA LYS A 114 2.24 20.71 17.21
C LYS A 114 3.54 20.41 16.47
N ILE A 115 3.55 19.37 15.62
CA ILE A 115 4.69 19.04 14.76
C ILE A 115 5.02 20.24 13.87
N LEU A 116 4.04 20.81 13.19
CA LEU A 116 4.22 21.98 12.33
C LEU A 116 4.72 23.22 13.09
N LYS A 117 4.19 23.44 14.30
CA LYS A 117 4.64 24.55 15.17
C LYS A 117 6.07 24.41 15.66
N SER A 118 6.67 23.21 15.64
CA SER A 118 8.07 23.03 16.02
C SER A 118 9.04 23.66 15.02
N GLY A 119 8.55 24.05 13.86
CA GLY A 119 9.36 24.60 12.78
C GLY A 119 10.26 23.58 12.08
N LYS A 120 10.19 22.29 12.40
CA LYS A 120 10.93 21.25 11.65
C LYS A 120 10.33 21.05 10.27
N PRO A 121 11.15 20.78 9.22
CA PRO A 121 10.66 20.38 7.90
C PRO A 121 9.78 19.13 8.02
N VAL A 122 8.64 19.11 7.31
CA VAL A 122 7.72 17.98 7.30
C VAL A 122 7.51 17.50 5.88
N VAL A 123 7.82 16.22 5.65
CA VAL A 123 7.49 15.48 4.42
C VAL A 123 6.39 14.48 4.76
N TRP A 124 5.37 14.35 3.89
CA TRP A 124 4.27 13.43 4.12
C TRP A 124 4.05 12.54 2.90
N THR A 125 4.44 11.26 3.02
CA THR A 125 4.15 10.27 1.98
C THR A 125 2.72 9.76 2.11
N MET A 126 1.96 9.93 1.05
CA MET A 126 0.59 9.46 0.93
C MET A 126 0.58 8.03 0.36
N HIS A 127 0.11 7.10 1.17
CA HIS A 127 -0.15 5.72 0.73
C HIS A 127 -1.61 5.53 0.28
N ASP A 128 -2.47 6.46 0.66
CA ASP A 128 -3.88 6.57 0.27
C ASP A 128 -4.29 8.05 0.19
N LEU A 129 -5.56 8.33 -0.09
CA LEU A 129 -6.07 9.70 -0.26
C LEU A 129 -6.49 10.37 1.05
N TRP A 130 -6.30 9.77 2.22
CA TRP A 130 -6.76 10.40 3.47
C TRP A 130 -6.23 11.82 3.70
N PRO A 131 -4.96 12.17 3.41
CA PRO A 131 -4.49 13.55 3.52
C PRO A 131 -5.22 14.54 2.60
N ALA A 132 -5.70 14.06 1.44
CA ALA A 132 -6.36 14.86 0.42
C ALA A 132 -7.91 14.88 0.53
N THR A 133 -8.51 14.11 1.44
CA THR A 133 -9.97 14.01 1.63
C THR A 133 -10.40 14.49 3.01
N GLY A 134 -11.70 14.50 3.30
CA GLY A 134 -12.20 14.75 4.66
C GLY A 134 -11.84 13.61 5.62
N ILE A 135 -12.38 12.42 5.36
CA ILE A 135 -12.30 11.28 6.29
C ILE A 135 -11.93 9.95 5.64
N CYS A 136 -12.09 9.78 4.32
CA CYS A 136 -11.92 8.50 3.64
C CYS A 136 -10.51 8.28 3.12
N HIS A 137 -10.10 7.00 3.03
CA HIS A 137 -8.82 6.56 2.46
C HIS A 137 -8.90 6.36 0.95
N TYR A 138 -10.07 5.93 0.45
CA TYR A 138 -10.37 5.70 -0.96
C TYR A 138 -11.63 6.46 -1.35
N THR A 139 -11.60 7.13 -2.50
CA THR A 139 -12.73 7.97 -2.91
C THR A 139 -13.88 7.18 -3.53
N ARG A 140 -13.63 5.98 -4.06
CA ARG A 140 -14.62 5.15 -4.75
C ARG A 140 -15.41 5.95 -5.80
N GLY A 141 -14.70 6.83 -6.53
CA GLY A 141 -15.27 7.71 -7.54
C GLY A 141 -15.94 8.98 -6.99
N CYS A 142 -15.95 9.24 -5.68
CA CYS A 142 -16.40 10.51 -5.11
C CYS A 142 -15.46 11.64 -5.50
N MET A 143 -16.01 12.78 -5.94
CA MET A 143 -15.24 13.94 -6.39
C MET A 143 -15.39 15.16 -5.44
N ALA A 144 -16.10 15.02 -4.32
CA ALA A 144 -16.37 16.13 -3.40
C ALA A 144 -15.09 16.79 -2.84
N PHE A 145 -14.02 16.01 -2.65
CA PHE A 145 -12.73 16.51 -2.16
C PHE A 145 -12.07 17.58 -3.04
N LYS A 146 -12.48 17.70 -4.29
CA LYS A 146 -12.00 18.76 -5.20
C LYS A 146 -12.38 20.16 -4.73
N ASN A 147 -13.48 20.29 -3.99
CA ASN A 147 -13.97 21.54 -3.42
C ASN A 147 -14.04 21.44 -1.90
N VAL A 148 -15.11 20.87 -1.36
CA VAL A 148 -15.30 20.60 0.07
C VAL A 148 -15.99 19.24 0.21
N CYS A 149 -15.41 18.34 1.02
CA CYS A 149 -16.09 17.10 1.36
C CYS A 149 -17.39 17.42 2.12
N GLN A 150 -18.50 16.93 1.59
CA GLN A 150 -19.85 17.03 2.18
C GLN A 150 -20.75 15.98 1.54
N ASN A 151 -21.92 15.71 2.11
CA ASN A 151 -22.84 14.68 1.64
C ASN A 151 -22.12 13.35 1.42
N CYS A 152 -21.42 12.89 2.47
CA CYS A 152 -20.50 11.77 2.36
C CYS A 152 -21.24 10.43 2.34
N ARG A 153 -21.12 9.67 1.25
CA ARG A 153 -21.74 8.35 1.06
C ARG A 153 -21.32 7.28 2.07
N LEU A 154 -20.21 7.51 2.80
CA LEU A 154 -19.76 6.63 3.87
C LEU A 154 -20.44 6.93 5.20
N LEU A 155 -21.32 7.94 5.25
CA LEU A 155 -22.08 8.31 6.43
C LEU A 155 -23.56 7.96 6.22
N PRO A 156 -24.32 7.67 7.29
CA PRO A 156 -25.73 7.35 7.19
C PRO A 156 -26.54 8.41 6.44
N GLY A 157 -27.44 7.97 5.54
CA GLY A 157 -28.29 8.85 4.75
C GLY A 157 -27.50 9.74 3.78
N ASP A 158 -26.36 9.27 3.26
CA ASP A 158 -25.44 10.02 2.40
C ASP A 158 -24.93 11.33 3.02
N GLY A 159 -24.93 11.43 4.34
CA GLY A 159 -24.41 12.57 5.08
C GLY A 159 -25.24 13.84 4.95
N SER A 160 -24.58 15.00 5.02
CA SER A 160 -25.19 16.34 4.85
C SER A 160 -24.13 17.38 4.47
N ASN A 161 -24.57 18.60 4.18
CA ASN A 161 -23.67 19.74 3.89
C ASN A 161 -22.76 20.14 5.05
N ASN A 162 -23.05 19.68 6.28
CA ASN A 162 -22.23 19.95 7.46
C ASN A 162 -21.98 18.68 8.28
N ASP A 163 -21.74 17.58 7.62
CA ASP A 163 -21.46 16.28 8.21
C ASP A 163 -20.05 16.16 8.79
N LEU A 164 -19.70 14.95 9.25
CA LEU A 164 -18.38 14.67 9.80
C LEU A 164 -17.26 14.92 8.79
N SER A 165 -17.49 14.58 7.50
CA SER A 165 -16.51 14.79 6.45
C SER A 165 -16.20 16.27 6.22
N THR A 166 -17.22 17.12 6.23
CA THR A 166 -17.09 18.57 6.12
C THR A 166 -16.31 19.17 7.30
N LYS A 167 -16.62 18.73 8.52
CA LYS A 167 -15.96 19.23 9.73
C LYS A 167 -14.47 18.88 9.74
N ILE A 168 -14.11 17.65 9.38
CA ILE A 168 -12.71 17.23 9.32
C ILE A 168 -11.99 17.87 8.16
N PHE A 169 -12.63 17.98 6.97
CA PHE A 169 -12.07 18.68 5.80
C PHE A 169 -11.66 20.11 6.16
N LYS A 170 -12.56 20.89 6.77
CA LYS A 170 -12.28 22.28 7.20
C LYS A 170 -11.13 22.34 8.20
N ARG A 171 -11.06 21.40 9.17
CA ARG A 171 -9.95 21.33 10.12
C ARG A 171 -8.60 21.02 9.44
N LYS A 172 -8.58 20.13 8.44
CA LYS A 172 -7.38 19.86 7.64
C LYS A 172 -7.00 21.08 6.81
N GLN A 173 -7.98 21.77 6.22
CA GLN A 173 -7.75 22.99 5.43
C GLN A 173 -7.08 24.09 6.26
N GLU A 174 -7.56 24.34 7.48
CA GLU A 174 -6.91 25.27 8.42
C GLU A 174 -5.49 24.82 8.79
N LEU A 175 -5.31 23.51 9.00
CA LEU A 175 -4.04 22.92 9.39
C LEU A 175 -2.99 23.01 8.26
N PHE A 176 -3.37 22.72 7.03
CA PHE A 176 -2.46 22.68 5.88
C PHE A 176 -2.18 24.08 5.32
N ARG A 177 -3.12 24.98 5.48
CA ARG A 177 -2.94 26.38 5.06
C ARG A 177 -1.68 26.98 5.69
N ARG A 178 -0.68 27.31 4.84
CA ARG A 178 0.62 27.83 5.25
C ARG A 178 1.48 26.87 6.09
N SER A 179 1.24 25.55 6.00
CA SER A 179 1.95 24.58 6.83
C SER A 179 3.40 24.30 6.38
N GLY A 180 3.71 24.52 5.12
CA GLY A 180 5.01 24.12 4.55
C GLY A 180 5.22 22.60 4.48
N ILE A 181 4.17 21.79 4.59
CA ILE A 181 4.26 20.35 4.36
C ILE A 181 4.59 20.11 2.89
N HIS A 182 5.57 19.25 2.65
CA HIS A 182 5.88 18.72 1.33
C HIS A 182 5.25 17.33 1.21
N PHE A 183 4.31 17.16 0.28
CA PHE A 183 3.65 15.87 0.06
C PHE A 183 4.42 15.03 -0.95
N VAL A 184 4.38 13.72 -0.76
CA VAL A 184 4.87 12.72 -1.72
C VAL A 184 3.75 11.72 -1.94
N SER A 185 3.46 11.37 -3.19
CA SER A 185 2.57 10.26 -3.54
C SER A 185 3.37 9.07 -4.06
N CYS A 186 2.93 7.85 -3.72
CA CYS A 186 3.64 6.64 -4.16
C CYS A 186 3.44 6.33 -5.65
N SER A 187 2.39 6.87 -6.28
CA SER A 187 2.10 6.71 -7.71
C SER A 187 1.69 8.03 -8.34
N LYS A 188 1.83 8.12 -9.65
CA LYS A 188 1.34 9.24 -10.43
C LYS A 188 -0.19 9.34 -10.33
N TRP A 189 -0.89 8.19 -10.40
CA TRP A 189 -2.34 8.15 -10.24
C TRP A 189 -2.80 8.79 -8.92
N LEU A 190 -2.19 8.42 -7.80
CA LEU A 190 -2.53 9.03 -6.50
C LEU A 190 -2.18 10.52 -6.46
N GLY A 191 -1.02 10.89 -7.01
CA GLY A 191 -0.57 12.28 -7.10
C GLY A 191 -1.53 13.14 -7.93
N ASP A 192 -2.01 12.64 -9.07
CA ASP A 192 -2.96 13.33 -9.93
C ASP A 192 -4.34 13.49 -9.25
N GLN A 193 -4.78 12.50 -8.47
CA GLN A 193 -5.96 12.63 -7.62
C GLN A 193 -5.74 13.67 -6.52
N ALA A 194 -4.63 13.59 -5.82
CA ALA A 194 -4.32 14.48 -4.69
C ALA A 194 -4.17 15.96 -5.13
N ARG A 195 -3.58 16.22 -6.29
CA ARG A 195 -3.46 17.60 -6.85
C ARG A 195 -4.81 18.25 -7.13
N GLN A 196 -5.87 17.47 -7.34
CA GLN A 196 -7.23 17.96 -7.53
C GLN A 196 -7.92 18.34 -6.21
N SER A 197 -7.33 17.99 -5.06
CA SER A 197 -7.92 18.30 -3.76
C SER A 197 -7.74 19.78 -3.40
N ALA A 198 -8.85 20.41 -2.97
CA ALA A 198 -8.79 21.77 -2.42
C ALA A 198 -7.98 21.89 -1.13
N LEU A 199 -7.70 20.75 -0.43
CA LEU A 199 -6.82 20.72 0.74
C LEU A 199 -5.34 20.92 0.36
N LEU A 200 -4.93 20.48 -0.84
CA LEU A 200 -3.52 20.45 -1.25
C LEU A 200 -3.19 21.52 -2.30
N THR A 201 -4.14 22.40 -2.60
CA THR A 201 -3.91 23.51 -3.54
C THR A 201 -2.71 24.37 -3.12
N GLY A 202 -1.74 24.51 -4.00
CA GLY A 202 -0.51 25.29 -3.75
C GLY A 202 0.52 24.61 -2.85
N MET A 203 0.31 23.34 -2.48
CA MET A 203 1.28 22.54 -1.73
C MET A 203 2.27 21.83 -2.67
N GLY A 204 3.53 21.70 -2.23
CA GLY A 204 4.50 20.85 -2.92
C GLY A 204 4.07 19.39 -2.91
N LEU A 205 4.07 18.74 -4.08
CA LEU A 205 3.71 17.34 -4.23
C LEU A 205 4.57 16.67 -5.30
N ASP A 206 5.44 15.77 -4.88
CA ASP A 206 6.24 14.90 -5.74
C ASP A 206 5.66 13.51 -5.87
N VAL A 207 6.10 12.77 -6.89
CA VAL A 207 5.75 11.38 -7.11
C VAL A 207 7.00 10.53 -6.94
N ILE A 208 7.05 9.73 -5.87
CA ILE A 208 8.18 8.84 -5.57
C ILE A 208 7.61 7.48 -5.16
N PRO A 209 7.89 6.41 -5.93
CA PRO A 209 7.35 5.08 -5.62
C PRO A 209 7.94 4.48 -4.33
N ASN A 210 7.31 3.41 -3.86
CA ASN A 210 7.85 2.63 -2.75
C ASN A 210 9.15 1.94 -3.17
N PRO A 211 10.15 1.81 -2.28
CA PRO A 211 11.37 1.06 -2.56
C PRO A 211 11.21 -0.44 -2.32
N ILE A 212 12.07 -1.22 -3.00
CA ILE A 212 12.30 -2.63 -2.69
C ILE A 212 13.80 -2.92 -2.64
N ASP A 213 14.19 -3.84 -1.76
CA ASP A 213 15.55 -4.34 -1.71
C ASP A 213 15.78 -5.40 -2.80
N THR A 214 16.42 -5.03 -3.88
CA THR A 214 16.73 -5.92 -5.00
C THR A 214 17.87 -6.90 -4.72
N LYS A 215 18.56 -6.78 -3.56
CA LYS A 215 19.51 -7.79 -3.12
C LYS A 215 18.83 -8.90 -2.35
N LEU A 216 17.70 -8.60 -1.71
CA LEU A 216 16.88 -9.54 -0.98
C LEU A 216 15.85 -10.18 -1.92
N TYR A 217 15.06 -9.36 -2.62
CA TYR A 217 14.11 -9.81 -3.64
C TYR A 217 14.82 -9.95 -4.98
N HIS A 218 15.15 -11.16 -5.37
CA HIS A 218 15.81 -11.49 -6.63
C HIS A 218 15.39 -12.90 -7.08
N PRO A 219 15.58 -13.25 -8.33
CA PRO A 219 15.34 -14.61 -8.81
C PRO A 219 16.24 -15.62 -8.10
N ILE A 220 15.66 -16.71 -7.61
CA ILE A 220 16.36 -17.90 -7.11
C ILE A 220 15.92 -19.12 -7.91
N SER A 221 16.59 -20.25 -7.70
CA SER A 221 16.22 -21.52 -8.32
C SER A 221 14.76 -21.87 -8.03
N LYS A 222 13.95 -22.08 -9.09
CA LYS A 222 12.54 -22.46 -8.94
C LYS A 222 12.38 -23.79 -8.20
N HIS A 223 13.29 -24.72 -8.38
CA HIS A 223 13.35 -25.98 -7.64
C HIS A 223 13.49 -25.72 -6.13
N GLU A 224 14.50 -24.92 -5.73
CA GLU A 224 14.70 -24.58 -4.31
C GLU A 224 13.49 -23.81 -3.75
N ALA A 225 12.95 -22.86 -4.49
CA ALA A 225 11.80 -22.07 -4.09
C ALA A 225 10.57 -22.96 -3.82
N ARG A 226 10.29 -23.92 -4.69
CA ARG A 226 9.15 -24.85 -4.57
C ARG A 226 9.35 -25.84 -3.43
N LEU A 227 10.56 -26.31 -3.22
CA LEU A 227 10.88 -27.16 -2.08
C LEU A 227 10.61 -26.44 -0.75
N HIS A 228 11.08 -25.19 -0.62
CA HIS A 228 10.83 -24.38 0.59
C HIS A 228 9.36 -24.02 0.80
N SER A 229 8.64 -23.77 -0.28
CA SER A 229 7.20 -23.40 -0.23
C SER A 229 6.27 -24.61 -0.21
N MET A 230 6.80 -25.84 -0.25
CA MET A 230 6.03 -27.09 -0.34
C MET A 230 5.03 -27.12 -1.51
N LEU A 231 5.43 -26.54 -2.65
CA LEU A 231 4.63 -26.51 -3.87
C LEU A 231 5.15 -27.53 -4.89
N PRO A 232 4.27 -28.10 -5.74
CA PRO A 232 4.64 -29.15 -6.68
C PRO A 232 5.65 -28.63 -7.74
N GLU A 233 6.63 -29.48 -8.08
CA GLU A 233 7.66 -29.16 -9.08
C GLU A 233 7.17 -29.34 -10.51
N ASP A 234 6.25 -30.28 -10.71
CA ASP A 234 5.71 -30.71 -12.01
C ASP A 234 4.55 -29.84 -12.52
N LYS A 235 4.09 -28.87 -11.73
CA LYS A 235 2.96 -27.99 -12.08
C LYS A 235 3.39 -26.56 -12.29
N ARG A 236 2.68 -25.84 -13.18
CA ARG A 236 2.75 -24.37 -13.26
C ARG A 236 1.96 -23.77 -12.10
N ILE A 237 2.47 -22.74 -11.46
CA ILE A 237 1.88 -22.14 -10.27
C ILE A 237 1.35 -20.75 -10.58
N ILE A 238 0.03 -20.57 -10.42
CA ILE A 238 -0.65 -19.28 -10.42
C ILE A 238 -0.71 -18.80 -8.97
N LEU A 239 -0.07 -17.69 -8.66
CA LEU A 239 0.02 -17.15 -7.29
C LEU A 239 -0.97 -16.00 -7.10
N PHE A 240 -1.74 -16.04 -6.00
CA PHE A 240 -2.50 -14.91 -5.46
C PHE A 240 -1.96 -14.54 -4.08
N VAL A 241 -1.74 -13.24 -3.82
CA VAL A 241 -1.22 -12.75 -2.53
C VAL A 241 -2.09 -11.61 -2.01
N SER A 242 -2.56 -11.73 -0.77
CA SER A 242 -3.22 -10.64 -0.05
C SER A 242 -3.14 -10.87 1.45
N GLN A 243 -3.02 -9.81 2.25
CA GLN A 243 -3.04 -9.93 3.71
C GLN A 243 -4.30 -10.68 4.22
N ARG A 244 -5.46 -10.35 3.62
CA ARG A 244 -6.72 -11.06 3.82
C ARG A 244 -7.34 -11.32 2.45
N VAL A 245 -7.40 -12.59 2.04
CA VAL A 245 -7.82 -12.96 0.68
C VAL A 245 -9.30 -12.69 0.43
N THR A 246 -10.13 -12.70 1.48
CA THR A 246 -11.57 -12.40 1.40
C THR A 246 -11.90 -10.90 1.36
N HIS A 247 -10.88 -10.02 1.35
CA HIS A 247 -11.14 -8.57 1.29
C HIS A 247 -11.66 -8.18 -0.10
N GLU A 248 -12.88 -7.64 -0.15
CA GLU A 248 -13.61 -7.30 -1.40
C GLU A 248 -12.75 -6.53 -2.42
N ARG A 249 -12.01 -5.50 -1.94
CA ARG A 249 -11.16 -4.66 -2.79
C ARG A 249 -10.07 -5.44 -3.56
N LYS A 250 -9.70 -6.64 -3.09
CA LYS A 250 -8.66 -7.48 -3.73
C LYS A 250 -9.19 -8.34 -4.86
N GLY A 251 -10.52 -8.37 -5.08
CA GLY A 251 -11.14 -8.92 -6.28
C GLY A 251 -11.14 -10.45 -6.36
N MET A 252 -11.10 -11.16 -5.22
CA MET A 252 -11.11 -12.62 -5.19
C MET A 252 -12.23 -13.25 -6.05
N PRO A 253 -13.47 -12.73 -6.08
CA PRO A 253 -14.50 -13.28 -6.96
C PRO A 253 -14.13 -13.28 -8.45
N PHE A 254 -13.43 -12.24 -8.90
CA PHE A 254 -12.94 -12.16 -10.29
C PHE A 254 -11.79 -13.14 -10.55
N PHE A 255 -10.94 -13.39 -9.54
CA PHE A 255 -9.91 -14.40 -9.64
C PHE A 255 -10.50 -15.79 -9.80
N ILE A 256 -11.46 -16.15 -8.96
CA ILE A 256 -12.17 -17.45 -9.02
C ILE A 256 -12.85 -17.63 -10.38
N ASP A 257 -13.60 -16.61 -10.85
CA ASP A 257 -14.28 -16.66 -12.15
C ASP A 257 -13.28 -16.82 -13.29
N ALA A 258 -12.17 -16.08 -13.28
CA ALA A 258 -11.12 -16.18 -14.30
C ALA A 258 -10.48 -17.57 -14.33
N ILE A 259 -10.15 -18.16 -13.18
CA ILE A 259 -9.59 -19.53 -13.12
C ILE A 259 -10.60 -20.55 -13.65
N ASN A 260 -11.87 -20.45 -13.28
CA ASN A 260 -12.88 -21.39 -13.71
C ASN A 260 -13.15 -21.29 -15.22
N LYS A 261 -13.15 -20.08 -15.79
CA LYS A 261 -13.25 -19.84 -17.24
C LYS A 261 -12.01 -20.36 -17.98
N LEU A 262 -10.83 -20.11 -17.45
CA LEU A 262 -9.58 -20.59 -18.01
C LEU A 262 -9.58 -22.12 -18.14
N VAL A 263 -10.00 -22.83 -17.10
CA VAL A 263 -10.10 -24.30 -17.13
C VAL A 263 -11.20 -24.80 -18.06
N ALA A 264 -12.30 -24.06 -18.22
CA ALA A 264 -13.34 -24.41 -19.17
C ALA A 264 -12.86 -24.32 -20.63
N LEU A 265 -11.99 -23.34 -20.93
CA LEU A 265 -11.39 -23.15 -22.27
C LEU A 265 -10.20 -24.10 -22.49
N HIS A 266 -9.44 -24.41 -21.44
CA HIS A 266 -8.20 -25.20 -21.47
C HIS A 266 -8.25 -26.32 -20.42
N PRO A 267 -9.05 -27.39 -20.62
CA PRO A 267 -9.25 -28.45 -19.65
C PRO A 267 -7.96 -29.20 -19.22
N GLU A 268 -6.96 -29.23 -20.10
CA GLU A 268 -5.63 -29.82 -19.86
C GLU A 268 -4.85 -29.13 -18.73
N MET A 269 -5.23 -27.92 -18.37
CA MET A 269 -4.59 -27.19 -17.27
C MET A 269 -4.86 -27.84 -15.90
N LYS A 270 -5.88 -28.68 -15.77
CA LYS A 270 -6.14 -29.45 -14.53
C LYS A 270 -4.97 -30.34 -14.16
N ASP A 271 -4.29 -30.88 -15.16
CA ASP A 271 -3.22 -31.86 -14.96
C ASP A 271 -1.87 -31.20 -14.69
N ASN A 272 -1.62 -30.00 -15.22
CA ASN A 272 -0.30 -29.37 -15.24
C ASN A 272 -0.24 -27.99 -14.56
N THR A 273 -1.32 -27.51 -13.98
CA THR A 273 -1.39 -26.18 -13.37
C THR A 273 -2.06 -26.24 -11.99
N ALA A 274 -1.60 -25.41 -11.08
CA ALA A 274 -2.15 -25.28 -9.72
C ALA A 274 -2.19 -23.82 -9.27
N VAL A 275 -2.97 -23.52 -8.24
CA VAL A 275 -3.11 -22.20 -7.63
C VAL A 275 -2.47 -22.22 -6.24
N ALA A 276 -1.60 -21.27 -5.95
CA ALA A 276 -1.11 -21.00 -4.60
C ALA A 276 -1.75 -19.70 -4.06
N ILE A 277 -2.26 -19.73 -2.83
CA ILE A 277 -2.97 -18.60 -2.23
C ILE A 277 -2.29 -18.23 -0.91
N LEU A 278 -1.61 -17.09 -0.91
CA LEU A 278 -0.94 -16.55 0.27
C LEU A 278 -1.79 -15.47 0.95
N GLY A 279 -2.12 -15.68 2.20
CA GLY A 279 -2.85 -14.72 3.04
C GLY A 279 -3.82 -15.39 4.00
N SER A 280 -4.32 -14.62 4.97
CA SER A 280 -5.31 -15.13 5.91
C SER A 280 -6.62 -15.51 5.21
N HIS A 281 -7.29 -16.57 5.68
CA HIS A 281 -8.52 -17.12 5.11
C HIS A 281 -8.35 -17.77 3.71
N SER A 282 -7.14 -18.18 3.35
CA SER A 282 -6.87 -18.84 2.06
C SER A 282 -7.55 -20.20 1.92
N ASP A 283 -7.75 -20.90 3.01
CA ASP A 283 -8.46 -22.18 3.10
C ASP A 283 -9.96 -22.07 2.69
N GLU A 284 -10.59 -20.92 2.94
CA GLU A 284 -12.00 -20.68 2.58
C GLU A 284 -12.22 -20.61 1.05
N ILE A 285 -11.15 -20.44 0.27
CA ILE A 285 -11.23 -20.21 -1.18
C ILE A 285 -10.98 -21.49 -1.99
N THR A 286 -10.23 -22.44 -1.44
CA THR A 286 -9.76 -23.62 -2.18
C THR A 286 -10.87 -24.44 -2.83
N GLY A 287 -12.01 -24.63 -2.17
CA GLY A 287 -13.17 -25.37 -2.69
C GLY A 287 -13.94 -24.69 -3.83
N GLN A 288 -13.59 -23.42 -4.17
CA GLN A 288 -14.27 -22.65 -5.20
C GLN A 288 -13.51 -22.64 -6.55
N LEU A 289 -12.31 -23.19 -6.58
CA LEU A 289 -11.41 -23.19 -7.74
C LEU A 289 -11.48 -24.53 -8.48
N SER A 290 -11.51 -24.49 -9.81
CA SER A 290 -11.47 -25.66 -10.68
C SER A 290 -10.08 -26.29 -10.82
N LEU A 291 -9.04 -25.64 -10.32
CA LEU A 291 -7.65 -26.13 -10.25
C LEU A 291 -7.31 -26.61 -8.83
N GLN A 292 -6.36 -27.52 -8.74
CA GLN A 292 -5.75 -27.88 -7.47
C GLN A 292 -5.19 -26.63 -6.80
N SER A 293 -5.51 -26.40 -5.52
CA SER A 293 -5.13 -25.19 -4.83
C SER A 293 -4.41 -25.48 -3.52
N TYR A 294 -3.42 -24.64 -3.22
CA TYR A 294 -2.54 -24.72 -2.06
C TYR A 294 -2.72 -23.45 -1.21
N PRO A 295 -3.47 -23.57 -0.09
CA PRO A 295 -3.60 -22.46 0.86
C PRO A 295 -2.32 -22.37 1.69
N LEU A 296 -1.57 -21.27 1.54
CA LEU A 296 -0.30 -21.03 2.24
C LEU A 296 -0.49 -20.29 3.56
N GLY A 297 -1.71 -19.87 3.87
CA GLY A 297 -1.99 -19.12 5.09
C GLY A 297 -1.33 -17.75 5.14
N TYR A 298 -1.20 -17.19 6.34
CA TYR A 298 -0.55 -15.90 6.55
C TYR A 298 0.90 -16.08 6.96
N VAL A 299 1.83 -15.61 6.14
CA VAL A 299 3.27 -15.69 6.33
C VAL A 299 3.83 -14.32 6.66
N THR A 300 4.73 -14.26 7.65
CA THR A 300 5.45 -13.03 8.07
C THR A 300 6.95 -13.10 7.79
N ASN A 301 7.48 -14.29 7.58
CA ASN A 301 8.89 -14.47 7.26
C ASN A 301 9.18 -14.00 5.83
N GLU A 302 10.02 -12.99 5.67
CA GLU A 302 10.29 -12.38 4.38
C GLU A 302 11.02 -13.34 3.41
N LEU A 303 11.90 -14.22 3.90
CA LEU A 303 12.57 -15.23 3.05
C LEU A 303 11.59 -16.27 2.52
N GLU A 304 10.62 -16.66 3.33
CA GLU A 304 9.55 -17.57 2.91
C GLU A 304 8.65 -16.90 1.86
N ILE A 305 8.29 -15.63 2.05
CA ILE A 305 7.54 -14.84 1.05
C ILE A 305 8.29 -14.76 -0.28
N ILE A 306 9.61 -14.54 -0.25
CA ILE A 306 10.47 -14.53 -1.44
C ILE A 306 10.48 -15.89 -2.14
N SER A 307 10.57 -16.99 -1.38
CA SER A 307 10.48 -18.34 -1.93
C SER A 307 9.13 -18.59 -2.60
N ILE A 308 8.03 -18.14 -1.99
CA ILE A 308 6.68 -18.25 -2.57
C ILE A 308 6.57 -17.48 -3.89
N TYR A 309 7.09 -16.24 -3.98
CA TYR A 309 7.11 -15.52 -5.26
C TYR A 309 7.94 -16.25 -6.32
N ASN A 310 9.13 -16.71 -5.97
CA ASN A 310 10.01 -17.43 -6.91
C ASN A 310 9.47 -18.80 -7.35
N SER A 311 8.57 -19.42 -6.58
CA SER A 311 7.92 -20.67 -6.94
C SER A 311 6.82 -20.48 -8.01
N ALA A 312 6.34 -19.26 -8.20
CA ALA A 312 5.26 -18.95 -9.12
C ALA A 312 5.72 -18.81 -10.57
N ASP A 313 4.81 -19.10 -11.51
CA ASP A 313 4.97 -18.82 -12.95
C ASP A 313 4.28 -17.53 -13.35
N VAL A 314 3.20 -17.17 -12.63
CA VAL A 314 2.48 -15.91 -12.80
C VAL A 314 1.88 -15.47 -11.48
N TYR A 315 1.93 -14.18 -11.19
CA TYR A 315 1.24 -13.54 -10.08
C TYR A 315 -0.03 -12.85 -10.58
N VAL A 316 -1.16 -13.04 -9.88
CA VAL A 316 -2.45 -12.45 -10.28
C VAL A 316 -3.00 -11.55 -9.19
N LEU A 317 -3.29 -10.29 -9.54
CA LEU A 317 -3.85 -9.29 -8.62
C LEU A 317 -5.04 -8.55 -9.26
N PRO A 318 -6.28 -9.07 -9.18
CA PRO A 318 -7.46 -8.41 -9.73
C PRO A 318 -8.04 -7.36 -8.78
N SER A 319 -7.19 -6.52 -8.19
CA SER A 319 -7.63 -5.47 -7.28
C SER A 319 -8.59 -4.50 -7.96
N LEU A 320 -9.65 -4.12 -7.24
CA LEU A 320 -10.64 -3.15 -7.72
C LEU A 320 -10.18 -1.70 -7.55
N GLU A 321 -9.34 -1.44 -6.56
CA GLU A 321 -8.66 -0.16 -6.36
C GLU A 321 -7.35 -0.41 -5.60
N ASP A 322 -6.23 0.01 -6.16
CA ASP A 322 -4.92 -0.06 -5.51
C ASP A 322 -4.03 1.11 -5.95
N ASN A 323 -3.25 1.64 -5.02
CA ASN A 323 -2.36 2.75 -5.32
C ASN A 323 -1.08 2.26 -6.05
N LEU A 324 -0.19 1.63 -5.31
CA LEU A 324 1.05 1.05 -5.83
C LEU A 324 1.30 -0.26 -5.05
N PRO A 325 0.72 -1.40 -5.50
CA PRO A 325 0.77 -2.64 -4.74
C PRO A 325 2.20 -3.19 -4.64
N ASN A 326 2.71 -3.28 -3.41
CA ASN A 326 4.05 -3.85 -3.15
C ASN A 326 4.16 -5.28 -3.69
N THR A 327 3.06 -6.04 -3.69
CA THR A 327 3.02 -7.44 -4.15
C THR A 327 3.34 -7.59 -5.64
N ILE A 328 2.94 -6.64 -6.50
CA ILE A 328 3.38 -6.61 -7.92
C ILE A 328 4.88 -6.33 -8.00
N MET A 329 5.37 -5.40 -7.20
CA MET A 329 6.79 -5.05 -7.15
C MET A 329 7.64 -6.24 -6.69
N GLU A 330 7.18 -6.97 -5.69
CA GLU A 330 7.80 -8.17 -5.13
C GLU A 330 7.86 -9.30 -6.17
N ALA A 331 6.75 -9.59 -6.83
CA ALA A 331 6.69 -10.57 -7.92
C ALA A 331 7.67 -10.20 -9.04
N MET A 332 7.64 -8.96 -9.51
CA MET A 332 8.54 -8.47 -10.58
C MET A 332 10.01 -8.49 -10.16
N ALA A 333 10.34 -8.23 -8.88
CA ALA A 333 11.70 -8.32 -8.37
C ALA A 333 12.23 -9.76 -8.35
N CYS A 334 11.33 -10.75 -8.27
CA CYS A 334 11.63 -12.18 -8.43
C CYS A 334 11.58 -12.64 -9.90
N GLY A 335 11.38 -11.73 -10.87
CA GLY A 335 11.27 -12.06 -12.29
C GLY A 335 9.92 -12.65 -12.71
N VAL A 336 8.91 -12.60 -11.84
CA VAL A 336 7.59 -13.20 -12.06
C VAL A 336 6.64 -12.17 -12.67
N PRO A 337 6.04 -12.44 -13.85
CA PRO A 337 5.08 -11.54 -14.48
C PRO A 337 3.81 -11.42 -13.65
N SER A 338 3.21 -10.23 -13.69
CA SER A 338 1.96 -9.95 -12.99
C SER A 338 0.81 -9.77 -13.97
N VAL A 339 -0.34 -10.37 -13.67
CA VAL A 339 -1.61 -10.15 -14.39
C VAL A 339 -2.55 -9.40 -13.45
N ALA A 340 -3.02 -8.23 -13.85
CA ALA A 340 -3.81 -7.39 -12.98
C ALA A 340 -4.80 -6.52 -13.75
N PHE A 341 -5.86 -6.05 -13.11
CA PHE A 341 -6.77 -5.08 -13.71
C PHE A 341 -6.11 -3.72 -13.94
N LYS A 342 -6.47 -3.07 -15.04
CA LYS A 342 -6.07 -1.70 -15.36
C LYS A 342 -6.80 -0.71 -14.43
N THR A 343 -6.29 -0.55 -13.19
CA THR A 343 -6.88 0.33 -12.17
C THR A 343 -5.80 0.96 -11.30
N GLY A 344 -6.10 2.14 -10.73
CA GLY A 344 -5.20 2.84 -9.82
C GLY A 344 -3.82 3.12 -10.41
N GLY A 345 -2.77 2.86 -9.63
CA GLY A 345 -1.38 2.99 -10.05
C GLY A 345 -0.79 1.72 -10.70
N ILE A 346 -1.57 0.63 -10.82
CA ILE A 346 -1.10 -0.63 -11.43
C ILE A 346 -0.55 -0.42 -12.86
N PRO A 347 -1.19 0.41 -13.73
CA PRO A 347 -0.65 0.68 -15.08
C PRO A 347 0.73 1.36 -15.11
N GLU A 348 1.19 1.91 -14.00
CA GLU A 348 2.54 2.48 -13.90
C GLU A 348 3.61 1.40 -13.68
N MET A 349 3.19 0.24 -13.16
CA MET A 349 4.06 -0.90 -12.85
C MET A 349 4.14 -1.90 -14.00
N ILE A 350 3.01 -2.18 -14.63
CA ILE A 350 2.89 -3.20 -15.69
C ILE A 350 2.87 -2.52 -17.07
N ASP A 351 3.86 -2.82 -17.87
CA ASP A 351 3.89 -2.52 -19.29
C ASP A 351 3.26 -3.73 -20.02
N HIS A 352 2.02 -3.56 -20.52
CA HIS A 352 1.19 -4.62 -21.06
C HIS A 352 1.93 -5.49 -22.09
N GLN A 353 1.90 -6.81 -21.89
CA GLN A 353 2.57 -7.83 -22.69
C GLN A 353 4.11 -7.68 -22.80
N LYS A 354 4.73 -6.91 -21.88
CA LYS A 354 6.19 -6.80 -21.79
C LYS A 354 6.75 -7.35 -20.50
N ASN A 355 6.19 -6.94 -19.37
CA ASN A 355 6.56 -7.43 -18.02
C ASN A 355 5.35 -7.97 -17.24
N GLY A 356 4.19 -8.12 -17.89
CA GLY A 356 2.95 -8.58 -17.34
C GLY A 356 1.77 -8.21 -18.22
N TYR A 357 0.55 -8.45 -17.75
CA TYR A 357 -0.67 -8.24 -18.50
C TYR A 357 -1.64 -7.32 -17.74
N LEU A 358 -2.10 -6.26 -18.40
CA LEU A 358 -3.13 -5.37 -17.90
C LEU A 358 -4.49 -5.79 -18.46
N ALA A 359 -5.26 -6.50 -17.67
CA ALA A 359 -6.62 -6.88 -18.00
C ALA A 359 -7.60 -5.70 -17.85
N LYS A 360 -8.65 -5.70 -18.64
CA LYS A 360 -9.75 -4.73 -18.54
C LYS A 360 -10.37 -4.79 -17.15
N TYR A 361 -10.71 -3.63 -16.63
CA TYR A 361 -11.27 -3.50 -15.28
C TYR A 361 -12.57 -4.31 -15.12
N ARG A 362 -12.58 -5.20 -14.12
CA ARG A 362 -13.71 -6.09 -13.80
C ARG A 362 -14.09 -7.09 -14.90
N ASP A 363 -13.18 -7.42 -15.77
CA ASP A 363 -13.38 -8.38 -16.85
C ASP A 363 -12.62 -9.68 -16.53
N ALA A 364 -13.34 -10.71 -16.09
CA ALA A 364 -12.75 -12.00 -15.73
C ALA A 364 -12.30 -12.80 -16.97
N ASP A 365 -12.91 -12.58 -18.15
CA ASP A 365 -12.50 -13.22 -19.41
C ASP A 365 -11.15 -12.67 -19.84
N ASP A 366 -10.96 -11.36 -19.79
CA ASP A 366 -9.67 -10.73 -20.12
C ASP A 366 -8.58 -11.03 -19.06
N LEU A 367 -8.99 -11.22 -17.78
CA LEU A 367 -8.08 -11.69 -16.74
C LEU A 367 -7.61 -13.14 -17.01
N ALA A 368 -8.51 -14.03 -17.42
CA ALA A 368 -8.19 -15.40 -17.82
C ALA A 368 -7.27 -15.43 -19.06
N ALA A 369 -7.56 -14.62 -20.07
CA ALA A 369 -6.67 -14.45 -21.23
C ALA A 369 -5.28 -13.97 -20.84
N GLY A 370 -5.17 -13.03 -19.89
CA GLY A 370 -3.88 -12.57 -19.37
C GLY A 370 -3.11 -13.65 -18.64
N ILE A 371 -3.77 -14.52 -17.88
CA ILE A 371 -3.15 -15.68 -17.20
C ILE A 371 -2.64 -16.68 -18.27
N HIS A 372 -3.46 -16.99 -19.27
CA HIS A 372 -3.06 -17.85 -20.37
C HIS A 372 -1.84 -17.28 -21.11
N TRP A 373 -1.88 -15.99 -21.48
CA TRP A 373 -0.75 -15.32 -22.11
C TRP A 373 0.54 -15.50 -21.30
N ALA A 374 0.50 -15.28 -20.00
CA ALA A 374 1.69 -15.38 -19.15
C ALA A 374 2.24 -16.80 -19.02
N LEU A 375 1.37 -17.82 -19.08
CA LEU A 375 1.76 -19.23 -18.91
C LEU A 375 2.20 -19.89 -20.22
N ASP A 376 1.57 -19.54 -21.36
CA ASP A 376 1.67 -20.31 -22.60
C ASP A 376 2.19 -19.51 -23.82
N GLU A 377 1.97 -18.19 -23.88
CA GLU A 377 2.29 -17.40 -25.07
C GLU A 377 3.53 -16.52 -24.90
N ALA A 378 3.82 -16.06 -23.67
CA ALA A 378 4.88 -15.12 -23.39
C ALA A 378 6.27 -15.78 -23.48
N ASP A 379 7.24 -15.06 -24.03
CA ASP A 379 8.66 -15.38 -23.87
C ASP A 379 9.05 -15.13 -22.41
N LYS A 380 9.16 -16.21 -21.64
CA LYS A 380 9.36 -16.18 -20.19
C LYS A 380 10.64 -15.45 -19.79
N ASP A 381 11.73 -15.67 -20.53
CA ASP A 381 13.02 -15.04 -20.24
C ASP A 381 12.98 -13.53 -20.53
N ALA A 382 12.42 -13.15 -21.67
CA ALA A 382 12.26 -11.73 -22.01
C ALA A 382 11.35 -11.00 -21.01
N VAL A 383 10.25 -11.61 -20.60
CA VAL A 383 9.31 -11.03 -19.62
C VAL A 383 9.97 -10.91 -18.23
N ALA A 384 10.67 -11.94 -17.76
CA ALA A 384 11.41 -11.89 -16.51
C ALA A 384 12.47 -10.78 -16.51
N GLN A 385 13.26 -10.66 -17.58
CA GLN A 385 14.24 -9.59 -17.72
C GLN A 385 13.59 -8.19 -17.74
N ASN A 386 12.42 -8.06 -18.37
CA ASN A 386 11.67 -6.80 -18.35
C ASN A 386 11.17 -6.45 -16.95
N CYS A 387 10.69 -7.43 -16.16
CA CYS A 387 10.34 -7.26 -14.75
C CYS A 387 11.52 -6.72 -13.95
N LEU A 388 12.67 -7.38 -14.02
CA LEU A 388 13.88 -7.01 -13.29
C LEU A 388 14.39 -5.62 -13.67
N ARG A 389 14.41 -5.31 -14.99
CA ARG A 389 14.79 -3.97 -15.47
C ARG A 389 13.87 -2.87 -14.94
N LYS A 390 12.55 -3.10 -14.97
CA LYS A 390 11.56 -2.15 -14.47
C LYS A 390 11.76 -1.88 -12.98
N VAL A 391 11.97 -2.93 -12.17
CA VAL A 391 12.22 -2.82 -10.73
C VAL A 391 13.52 -2.10 -10.44
N SER A 392 14.62 -2.50 -11.06
CA SER A 392 15.93 -1.87 -10.84
C SER A 392 15.93 -0.38 -11.17
N ALA A 393 15.33 -0.01 -12.30
CA ALA A 393 15.29 1.37 -12.76
C ALA A 393 14.44 2.30 -11.89
N ASN A 394 13.30 1.80 -11.37
CA ASN A 394 12.30 2.67 -10.74
C ASN A 394 12.14 2.47 -9.24
N TYR A 395 12.33 1.25 -8.72
CA TYR A 395 11.91 0.86 -7.38
C TYR A 395 13.09 0.42 -6.47
N SER A 396 14.32 0.35 -6.99
CA SER A 396 15.47 -0.03 -6.16
C SER A 396 15.66 0.93 -4.99
N GLN A 397 16.15 0.43 -3.85
CA GLN A 397 16.42 1.24 -2.65
C GLN A 397 17.20 2.51 -2.99
N ARG A 398 18.27 2.38 -3.79
CA ARG A 398 19.10 3.54 -4.17
C ARG A 398 18.34 4.58 -4.98
N THR A 399 17.61 4.15 -6.02
CA THR A 399 16.84 5.07 -6.88
C THR A 399 15.82 5.85 -6.09
N VAL A 400 15.10 5.17 -5.17
CA VAL A 400 14.05 5.81 -4.36
C VAL A 400 14.65 6.68 -3.26
N ALA A 401 15.68 6.19 -2.53
CA ALA A 401 16.34 6.96 -1.47
C ALA A 401 16.89 8.29 -1.98
N MET A 402 17.55 8.30 -3.14
CA MET A 402 18.10 9.55 -3.72
C MET A 402 17.01 10.59 -3.99
N LYS A 403 15.84 10.18 -4.49
CA LYS A 403 14.70 11.09 -4.70
C LYS A 403 14.17 11.65 -3.37
N TYR A 404 14.07 10.82 -2.32
CA TYR A 404 13.64 11.29 -1.01
C TYR A 404 14.67 12.23 -0.36
N ILE A 405 15.98 11.97 -0.53
CA ILE A 405 17.04 12.87 -0.04
C ILE A 405 16.90 14.26 -0.68
N GLU A 406 16.61 14.32 -1.98
CA GLU A 406 16.35 15.58 -2.67
C GLU A 406 15.13 16.31 -2.08
N VAL A 407 14.00 15.62 -1.88
CA VAL A 407 12.80 16.19 -1.25
C VAL A 407 13.08 16.66 0.17
N TYR A 408 13.86 15.92 0.97
CA TYR A 408 14.24 16.37 2.31
C TYR A 408 15.09 17.63 2.29
N ASN A 409 16.03 17.75 1.35
CA ASN A 409 16.84 18.95 1.17
C ASN A 409 15.99 20.15 0.75
N GLN A 410 15.04 19.96 -0.17
CA GLN A 410 14.09 21.00 -0.58
C GLN A 410 13.21 21.45 0.58
N ALA A 411 12.65 20.52 1.36
CA ALA A 411 11.82 20.81 2.53
C ALA A 411 12.62 21.55 3.63
N ALA A 412 13.89 21.23 3.80
CA ALA A 412 14.78 21.92 4.74
C ALA A 412 15.16 23.33 4.26
N ALA A 413 15.44 23.52 2.95
CA ALA A 413 15.76 24.81 2.38
C ALA A 413 14.57 25.78 2.44
N PHE A 414 13.35 25.31 2.19
CA PHE A 414 12.13 26.13 2.22
C PHE A 414 11.89 26.78 3.59
N LYS A 415 12.40 26.19 4.66
CA LYS A 415 12.35 26.73 6.02
C LYS A 415 13.21 27.99 6.16
N ASN A 416 14.38 28.02 5.53
CA ASN A 416 15.34 29.12 5.65
C ASN A 416 14.87 30.42 4.98
N TYR A 417 13.87 30.36 4.08
CA TYR A 417 13.29 31.51 3.41
C TYR A 417 12.07 32.12 4.12
N LYS A 418 11.56 31.47 5.20
CA LYS A 418 10.35 31.92 5.92
C LYS A 418 10.62 32.54 7.31
N ILE A 419 11.89 32.81 7.64
CA ILE A 419 12.29 33.50 8.88
C ILE A 419 12.49 34.99 8.59
#